data_99b8ad601a6a3db01a01d8acbf7a2033
#
_entry.id   99b8ad601a6a3db01a01d8acbf7a2033
#
_cell.length_a   1.000
_cell.length_b   1.000
_cell.length_c   1.000
_cell.angle_alpha   90.00
_cell.angle_beta   90.00
_cell.angle_gamma   90.00
#
_symmetry.space_group_name_H-M   'P 1'
#
loop_
_entity.id
_entity.type
_entity.pdbx_description
1 polymer ?
#
loop_
_entity_poly.entity_id
_entity_poly.type
_entity_poly.pdbx_seq_one_letter_code
_entity_poly.pdbx_strand_id
1 'polypeptide(L)'
;AQLTSMLLAGLAQKTDRYPLTREMRRTIATAAALHDIGKMEICEDLLHKKGPLTEAERRTLQSHTLLGAQMLEEQPECRDDAFARTAYNICRWHHERYDGGGYPDGLQGEQIPIEAQVVGLADVYERLVSRPVDGHARTHSEVVQMICTGVCGAFNPLLLDCLQDMEAEIARAMQDTPEET
;
A
#
# COMPACT_ATOMS: atom_id res chain seq x y z
N ALA A 1 7.10 5.48 -0.46
CA ALA A 1 8.40 4.79 -0.66
C ALA A 1 9.21 4.67 0.64
N GLN A 2 9.38 5.73 1.44
CA GLN A 2 10.18 5.73 2.68
C GLN A 2 9.60 4.78 3.73
N LEU A 3 8.30 4.89 4.05
CA LEU A 3 7.62 4.02 4.99
C LEU A 3 7.69 2.55 4.56
N THR A 4 7.49 2.26 3.28
CA THR A 4 7.64 0.91 2.71
C THR A 4 9.02 0.33 3.01
N SER A 5 10.08 1.12 2.80
CA SER A 5 11.47 0.69 3.08
C SER A 5 11.70 0.41 4.56
N MET A 6 11.15 1.24 5.44
CA MET A 6 11.24 1.07 6.90
C MET A 6 10.52 -0.20 7.36
N LEU A 7 9.27 -0.40 6.93
CA LEU A 7 8.50 -1.60 7.26
C LEU A 7 9.19 -2.88 6.78
N LEU A 8 9.74 -2.88 5.55
CA LEU A 8 10.50 -4.02 5.02
C LEU A 8 11.77 -4.30 5.82
N ALA A 9 12.45 -3.26 6.32
CA ALA A 9 13.64 -3.42 7.14
C ALA A 9 13.28 -4.01 8.52
N GLY A 10 12.24 -3.49 9.16
CA GLY A 10 11.74 -4.00 10.43
C GLY A 10 11.27 -5.45 10.34
N LEU A 11 10.50 -5.76 9.30
CA LEU A 11 10.00 -7.12 9.07
C LEU A 11 11.14 -8.13 8.85
N ALA A 12 12.17 -7.77 8.08
CA ALA A 12 13.34 -8.63 7.86
C ALA A 12 14.17 -8.87 9.13
N GLN A 13 14.06 -8.02 10.14
CA GLN A 13 14.69 -8.22 11.45
C GLN A 13 13.84 -9.07 12.39
N LYS A 14 12.53 -9.03 12.24
CA LYS A 14 11.57 -9.72 13.10
C LYS A 14 11.37 -11.19 12.73
N THR A 15 11.51 -11.55 11.47
CA THR A 15 11.15 -12.90 11.02
C THR A 15 11.91 -13.33 9.77
N ASP A 16 12.26 -14.61 9.71
CA ASP A 16 12.82 -15.27 8.53
C ASP A 16 11.73 -15.87 7.61
N ARG A 17 10.45 -15.64 7.94
CA ARG A 17 9.31 -16.18 7.18
C ARG A 17 9.28 -15.71 5.74
N TYR A 18 9.73 -14.46 5.49
CA TYR A 18 9.77 -13.87 4.17
C TYR A 18 11.22 -13.70 3.72
N PRO A 19 11.58 -14.13 2.49
CA PRO A 19 12.96 -14.02 1.98
C PRO A 19 13.30 -12.58 1.58
N LEU A 20 13.21 -11.65 2.53
CA LEU A 20 13.41 -10.20 2.30
C LEU A 20 14.89 -9.84 2.21
N THR A 21 15.59 -10.34 1.18
CA THR A 21 16.96 -9.92 0.90
C THR A 21 17.04 -8.41 0.68
N ARG A 22 18.25 -7.83 0.77
CA ARG A 22 18.46 -6.40 0.49
C ARG A 22 18.00 -6.02 -0.91
N GLU A 23 18.23 -6.88 -1.89
CA GLU A 23 17.80 -6.69 -3.28
C GLU A 23 16.27 -6.68 -3.38
N MET A 24 15.60 -7.70 -2.81
CA MET A 24 14.13 -7.78 -2.84
C MET A 24 13.48 -6.58 -2.16
N ARG A 25 14.00 -6.12 -1.01
CA ARG A 25 13.50 -4.93 -0.34
C ARG A 25 13.61 -3.67 -1.21
N ARG A 26 14.72 -3.52 -1.95
CA ARG A 26 14.90 -2.40 -2.90
C ARG A 26 13.91 -2.51 -4.07
N THR A 27 13.74 -3.71 -4.63
CA THR A 27 12.76 -3.97 -5.70
C THR A 27 11.36 -3.58 -5.26
N ILE A 28 10.91 -4.04 -4.09
CA ILE A 28 9.58 -3.72 -3.55
C ILE A 28 9.43 -2.20 -3.34
N ALA A 29 10.42 -1.55 -2.71
CA ALA A 29 10.35 -0.12 -2.43
C ALA A 29 10.30 0.73 -3.72
N THR A 30 10.97 0.29 -4.80
CA THR A 30 10.91 0.97 -6.09
C THR A 30 9.59 0.68 -6.81
N ALA A 31 9.15 -0.57 -6.82
CA ALA A 31 7.91 -0.99 -7.46
C ALA A 31 6.65 -0.40 -6.78
N ALA A 32 6.74 -0.05 -5.49
CA ALA A 32 5.67 0.59 -4.75
C ALA A 32 5.17 1.90 -5.42
N ALA A 33 6.02 2.61 -6.17
CA ALA A 33 5.62 3.81 -6.90
C ALA A 33 4.57 3.54 -7.99
N LEU A 34 4.44 2.30 -8.44
CA LEU A 34 3.54 1.89 -9.52
C LEU A 34 2.18 1.39 -9.01
N HIS A 35 1.94 1.30 -7.69
CA HIS A 35 0.73 0.68 -7.13
C HIS A 35 -0.58 1.22 -7.72
N ASP A 36 -0.60 2.48 -8.03
CA ASP A 36 -1.75 3.25 -8.53
C ASP A 36 -1.70 3.54 -10.03
N ILE A 37 -0.77 2.96 -10.81
CA ILE A 37 -0.60 3.27 -12.24
C ILE A 37 -1.89 3.07 -13.05
N GLY A 38 -2.71 2.11 -12.68
CA GLY A 38 -4.00 1.85 -13.33
C GLY A 38 -5.02 2.99 -13.20
N LYS A 39 -4.79 3.98 -12.34
CA LYS A 39 -5.63 5.18 -12.26
C LYS A 39 -5.56 6.03 -13.54
N MET A 40 -4.51 5.86 -14.35
CA MET A 40 -4.40 6.52 -15.66
C MET A 40 -5.54 6.14 -16.61
N GLU A 41 -6.15 4.97 -16.43
CA GLU A 41 -7.29 4.50 -17.22
C GLU A 41 -8.65 4.90 -16.62
N ILE A 42 -8.66 5.61 -15.49
CA ILE A 42 -9.88 6.07 -14.83
C ILE A 42 -10.16 7.52 -15.23
N CYS A 43 -11.43 7.82 -15.53
CA CYS A 43 -11.86 9.17 -15.87
C CYS A 43 -11.51 10.18 -14.76
N GLU A 44 -10.92 11.31 -15.12
CA GLU A 44 -10.52 12.37 -14.17
C GLU A 44 -11.70 12.90 -13.35
N ASP A 45 -12.88 13.04 -13.93
CA ASP A 45 -14.08 13.49 -13.23
C ASP A 45 -14.42 12.57 -12.04
N LEU A 46 -14.18 11.26 -12.20
CA LEU A 46 -14.40 10.29 -11.14
C LEU A 46 -13.30 10.33 -10.08
N LEU A 47 -12.04 10.49 -10.49
CA LEU A 47 -10.89 10.59 -9.56
C LEU A 47 -11.00 11.82 -8.66
N HIS A 48 -11.53 12.92 -9.19
CA HIS A 48 -11.65 14.21 -8.49
C HIS A 48 -13.07 14.50 -7.99
N LYS A 49 -13.97 13.52 -8.03
CA LYS A 49 -15.35 13.70 -7.61
C LYS A 49 -15.43 14.18 -6.15
N LYS A 50 -16.11 15.33 -5.94
CA LYS A 50 -16.44 15.84 -4.62
C LYS A 50 -17.76 15.20 -4.16
N GLY A 51 -17.73 14.50 -3.04
CA GLY A 51 -18.92 13.89 -2.45
C GLY A 51 -18.90 12.34 -2.48
N PRO A 52 -19.97 11.71 -2.01
CA PRO A 52 -20.03 10.26 -1.91
C PRO A 52 -20.07 9.60 -3.30
N LEU A 53 -19.38 8.47 -3.41
CA LEU A 53 -19.40 7.63 -4.60
C LEU A 53 -20.62 6.71 -4.57
N THR A 54 -21.25 6.54 -5.71
CA THR A 54 -22.19 5.43 -5.92
C THR A 54 -21.45 4.09 -5.93
N GLU A 55 -22.15 3.00 -5.80
CA GLU A 55 -21.55 1.66 -5.83
C GLU A 55 -20.90 1.36 -7.20
N ALA A 56 -21.48 1.81 -8.30
CA ALA A 56 -20.92 1.67 -9.64
C ALA A 56 -19.59 2.46 -9.77
N GLU A 57 -19.58 3.70 -9.32
CA GLU A 57 -18.37 4.55 -9.32
C GLU A 57 -17.26 3.97 -8.43
N ARG A 58 -17.62 3.41 -7.27
CA ARG A 58 -16.68 2.73 -6.39
C ARG A 58 -16.02 1.54 -7.10
N ARG A 59 -16.80 0.70 -7.77
CA ARG A 59 -16.28 -0.44 -8.55
C ARG A 59 -15.37 0.02 -9.67
N THR A 60 -15.74 1.10 -10.36
CA THR A 60 -14.88 1.69 -11.40
C THR A 60 -13.56 2.20 -10.80
N LEU A 61 -13.58 2.85 -9.63
CA LEU A 61 -12.33 3.23 -8.97
C LEU A 61 -11.51 2.03 -8.52
N GLN A 62 -12.15 0.98 -7.99
CA GLN A 62 -11.46 -0.23 -7.57
C GLN A 62 -10.79 -0.97 -8.72
N SER A 63 -11.31 -0.83 -9.97
CA SER A 63 -10.71 -1.49 -11.14
C SER A 63 -9.29 -1.02 -11.46
N HIS A 64 -8.79 0.10 -10.89
CA HIS A 64 -7.40 0.52 -11.09
C HIS A 64 -6.40 -0.57 -10.72
N THR A 65 -6.72 -1.43 -9.75
CA THR A 65 -5.85 -2.55 -9.35
C THR A 65 -5.68 -3.55 -10.48
N LEU A 66 -6.77 -3.91 -11.14
CA LEU A 66 -6.77 -4.82 -12.29
C LEU A 66 -6.15 -4.18 -13.52
N LEU A 67 -6.50 -2.92 -13.80
CA LEU A 67 -5.97 -2.17 -14.94
C LEU A 67 -4.45 -1.98 -14.82
N GLY A 68 -3.94 -1.60 -13.64
CA GLY A 68 -2.50 -1.48 -13.43
C GLY A 68 -1.75 -2.80 -13.56
N ALA A 69 -2.31 -3.90 -13.05
CA ALA A 69 -1.76 -5.23 -13.23
C ALA A 69 -1.74 -5.63 -14.72
N GLN A 70 -2.82 -5.38 -15.45
CA GLN A 70 -2.92 -5.65 -16.89
C GLN A 70 -1.89 -4.86 -17.70
N MET A 71 -1.71 -3.56 -17.41
CA MET A 71 -0.69 -2.73 -18.09
C MET A 71 0.71 -3.32 -17.98
N LEU A 72 1.06 -3.92 -16.85
CA LEU A 72 2.36 -4.57 -16.64
C LEU A 72 2.45 -5.94 -17.34
N GLU A 73 1.36 -6.71 -17.38
CA GLU A 73 1.31 -8.04 -18.00
C GLU A 73 1.37 -7.97 -19.54
N GLU A 74 0.83 -6.90 -20.13
CA GLU A 74 0.83 -6.67 -21.57
C GLU A 74 2.20 -6.31 -22.14
N GLN A 75 3.19 -5.96 -21.31
CA GLN A 75 4.55 -5.65 -21.75
C GLN A 75 5.36 -6.94 -21.92
N PRO A 76 5.75 -7.31 -23.14
CA PRO A 76 6.48 -8.57 -23.37
C PRO A 76 7.80 -8.65 -22.61
N GLU A 77 8.48 -7.51 -22.43
CA GLU A 77 9.76 -7.39 -21.72
C GLU A 77 9.62 -7.64 -20.22
N CYS A 78 8.39 -7.52 -19.68
CA CYS A 78 8.11 -7.68 -18.26
C CYS A 78 7.81 -9.12 -17.82
N ARG A 79 7.58 -10.05 -18.75
CA ARG A 79 7.07 -11.41 -18.45
C ARG A 79 7.94 -12.22 -17.51
N ASP A 80 9.27 -12.11 -17.65
CA ASP A 80 10.25 -12.85 -16.85
C ASP A 80 11.02 -11.95 -15.87
N ASP A 81 10.68 -10.67 -15.80
CA ASP A 81 11.34 -9.70 -14.94
C ASP A 81 10.79 -9.78 -13.50
N ALA A 82 11.70 -9.95 -12.54
CA ALA A 82 11.34 -10.00 -11.11
C ALA A 82 10.75 -8.68 -10.61
N PHE A 83 11.20 -7.53 -11.13
CA PHE A 83 10.66 -6.22 -10.79
C PHE A 83 9.22 -6.09 -11.30
N ALA A 84 8.97 -6.45 -12.56
CA ALA A 84 7.65 -6.38 -13.16
C ALA A 84 6.64 -7.28 -12.45
N ARG A 85 7.07 -8.49 -12.05
CA ARG A 85 6.24 -9.40 -11.25
C ARG A 85 5.90 -8.81 -9.88
N THR A 86 6.88 -8.21 -9.21
CA THR A 86 6.67 -7.51 -7.93
C THR A 86 5.70 -6.34 -8.10
N ALA A 87 5.88 -5.54 -9.14
CA ALA A 87 4.99 -4.41 -9.47
C ALA A 87 3.56 -4.89 -9.78
N TYR A 88 3.41 -5.97 -10.55
CA TYR A 88 2.12 -6.61 -10.81
C TYR A 88 1.41 -7.00 -9.51
N ASN A 89 2.10 -7.71 -8.62
CA ASN A 89 1.54 -8.14 -7.34
C ASN A 89 1.10 -6.95 -6.50
N ILE A 90 1.90 -5.90 -6.47
CA ILE A 90 1.59 -4.67 -5.75
C ILE A 90 0.37 -3.98 -6.37
N CYS A 91 0.35 -3.74 -7.69
CA CYS A 91 -0.77 -3.11 -8.37
C CYS A 91 -2.08 -3.87 -8.10
N ARG A 92 -2.06 -5.18 -8.25
CA ARG A 92 -3.26 -6.00 -8.14
C ARG A 92 -3.79 -6.10 -6.71
N TRP A 93 -2.90 -6.26 -5.70
CA TRP A 93 -3.32 -6.73 -4.38
C TRP A 93 -3.03 -5.77 -3.21
N HIS A 94 -2.55 -4.54 -3.43
CA HIS A 94 -2.30 -3.61 -2.32
C HIS A 94 -3.57 -3.17 -1.57
N HIS A 95 -4.75 -3.40 -2.14
CA HIS A 95 -6.04 -3.17 -1.49
C HIS A 95 -6.67 -4.43 -0.88
N GLU A 96 -6.00 -5.58 -0.96
CA GLU A 96 -6.43 -6.75 -0.20
C GLU A 96 -6.27 -6.49 1.31
N ARG A 97 -7.05 -7.19 2.10
CA ARG A 97 -7.04 -7.11 3.56
C ARG A 97 -6.81 -8.48 4.16
N TYR A 98 -6.06 -8.54 5.24
CA TYR A 98 -5.60 -9.80 5.83
C TYR A 98 -6.74 -10.74 6.25
N ASP A 99 -7.93 -10.19 6.52
CA ASP A 99 -9.17 -10.92 6.82
C ASP A 99 -9.97 -11.36 5.58
N GLY A 100 -9.53 -11.03 4.37
CA GLY A 100 -10.23 -11.29 3.11
C GLY A 100 -11.31 -10.26 2.77
N GLY A 101 -11.44 -9.18 3.53
CA GLY A 101 -12.40 -8.11 3.28
C GLY A 101 -11.92 -7.09 2.22
N GLY A 102 -10.81 -7.36 1.55
CA GLY A 102 -10.22 -6.51 0.51
C GLY A 102 -10.73 -6.76 -0.90
N TYR A 103 -10.02 -6.22 -1.87
CA TYR A 103 -10.31 -6.40 -3.30
C TYR A 103 -8.99 -6.40 -4.09
N PRO A 104 -8.95 -6.92 -5.34
CA PRO A 104 -10.04 -7.37 -6.20
C PRO A 104 -10.46 -8.83 -6.01
N ASP A 105 -9.59 -9.67 -5.43
CA ASP A 105 -9.76 -11.14 -5.44
C ASP A 105 -10.24 -11.69 -4.08
N GLY A 106 -10.26 -10.87 -3.01
CA GLY A 106 -10.64 -11.29 -1.67
C GLY A 106 -9.64 -12.27 -1.03
N LEU A 107 -8.36 -12.11 -1.33
CA LEU A 107 -7.29 -12.93 -0.76
C LEU A 107 -7.20 -12.76 0.75
N GLN A 108 -6.88 -13.85 1.46
CA GLN A 108 -6.81 -13.86 2.91
C GLN A 108 -5.43 -14.27 3.43
N GLY A 109 -4.96 -13.61 4.47
CA GLY A 109 -3.72 -13.97 5.16
C GLY A 109 -2.52 -13.99 4.21
N GLU A 110 -1.81 -15.12 4.22
CA GLU A 110 -0.61 -15.32 3.42
C GLU A 110 -0.86 -15.60 1.93
N GLN A 111 -2.10 -15.64 1.48
CA GLN A 111 -2.42 -15.64 0.05
C GLN A 111 -2.06 -14.30 -0.58
N ILE A 112 -2.05 -13.23 0.22
CA ILE A 112 -1.64 -11.90 -0.23
C ILE A 112 -0.11 -11.86 -0.27
N PRO A 113 0.54 -11.58 -1.42
CA PRO A 113 1.98 -11.42 -1.50
C PRO A 113 2.50 -10.37 -0.50
N ILE A 114 3.63 -10.64 0.14
CA ILE A 114 4.15 -9.76 1.21
C ILE A 114 4.43 -8.33 0.70
N GLU A 115 4.88 -8.17 -0.52
CA GLU A 115 5.07 -6.88 -1.17
C GLU A 115 3.78 -6.06 -1.23
N ALA A 116 2.64 -6.71 -1.56
CA ALA A 116 1.34 -6.06 -1.59
C ALA A 116 0.83 -5.72 -0.19
N GLN A 117 1.07 -6.61 0.81
CA GLN A 117 0.72 -6.34 2.20
C GLN A 117 1.43 -5.11 2.76
N VAL A 118 2.76 -5.00 2.51
CA VAL A 118 3.58 -3.87 2.99
C VAL A 118 3.17 -2.56 2.31
N VAL A 119 2.98 -2.58 0.99
CA VAL A 119 2.58 -1.38 0.23
C VAL A 119 1.17 -0.95 0.59
N GLY A 120 0.23 -1.89 0.77
CA GLY A 120 -1.14 -1.59 1.18
C GLY A 120 -1.23 -0.95 2.57
N LEU A 121 -0.37 -1.37 3.52
CA LEU A 121 -0.28 -0.71 4.83
C LEU A 121 0.29 0.72 4.68
N ALA A 122 1.36 0.88 3.89
CA ALA A 122 1.98 2.18 3.65
C ALA A 122 1.03 3.16 2.95
N ASP A 123 0.26 2.71 1.94
CA ASP A 123 -0.77 3.52 1.26
C ASP A 123 -1.84 4.03 2.25
N VAL A 124 -2.34 3.14 3.11
CA VAL A 124 -3.33 3.55 4.11
C VAL A 124 -2.75 4.57 5.08
N TYR A 125 -1.52 4.36 5.55
CA TYR A 125 -0.84 5.32 6.42
C TYR A 125 -0.69 6.69 5.76
N GLU A 126 -0.10 6.74 4.54
CA GLU A 126 0.15 7.99 3.81
C GLU A 126 -1.18 8.72 3.52
N ARG A 127 -2.22 8.01 3.14
CA ARG A 127 -3.55 8.58 2.90
C ARG A 127 -4.18 9.17 4.15
N LEU A 128 -4.01 8.54 5.32
CA LEU A 128 -4.56 9.04 6.58
C LEU A 128 -3.82 10.27 7.10
N VAL A 129 -2.51 10.33 6.91
CA VAL A 129 -1.69 11.50 7.28
C VAL A 129 -1.96 12.69 6.36
N SER A 130 -2.05 12.43 5.03
CA SER A 130 -2.15 13.49 4.02
C SER A 130 -3.57 14.07 3.87
N ARG A 131 -4.61 13.39 4.37
CA ARG A 131 -6.01 13.85 4.21
C ARG A 131 -6.58 14.31 5.53
N PRO A 132 -6.70 15.63 5.75
CA PRO A 132 -7.43 16.16 6.88
C PRO A 132 -8.88 15.66 6.87
N VAL A 133 -9.39 15.24 8.01
CA VAL A 133 -10.82 15.01 8.20
C VAL A 133 -11.34 16.14 9.09
N ASP A 134 -12.41 16.78 8.65
CA ASP A 134 -13.01 17.93 9.33
C ASP A 134 -12.04 19.11 9.59
N GLY A 135 -11.06 19.28 8.67
CA GLY A 135 -10.09 20.36 8.74
C GLY A 135 -8.94 20.14 9.73
N HIS A 136 -8.89 18.99 10.39
CA HIS A 136 -7.80 18.63 11.31
C HIS A 136 -6.89 17.55 10.68
N ALA A 137 -5.59 17.86 10.56
CA ALA A 137 -4.58 16.89 10.22
C ALA A 137 -4.42 15.89 11.39
N ARG A 138 -4.41 14.59 11.07
CA ARG A 138 -4.17 13.57 12.09
C ARG A 138 -2.70 13.55 12.47
N THR A 139 -2.45 13.36 13.75
CA THR A 139 -1.09 13.10 14.23
C THR A 139 -0.64 11.70 13.81
N HIS A 140 0.66 11.49 13.72
CA HIS A 140 1.25 10.19 13.46
C HIS A 140 0.71 9.10 14.41
N SER A 141 0.67 9.38 15.71
CA SER A 141 0.20 8.42 16.73
C SER A 141 -1.28 8.04 16.54
N GLU A 142 -2.14 9.00 16.20
CA GLU A 142 -3.54 8.72 15.88
C GLU A 142 -3.67 7.79 14.68
N VAL A 143 -2.87 8.01 13.62
CA VAL A 143 -2.87 7.16 12.42
C VAL A 143 -2.41 5.74 12.76
N VAL A 144 -1.33 5.59 13.52
CA VAL A 144 -0.84 4.27 13.97
C VAL A 144 -1.91 3.55 14.78
N GLN A 145 -2.55 4.25 15.73
CA GLN A 145 -3.62 3.69 16.53
C GLN A 145 -4.82 3.23 15.68
N MET A 146 -5.25 4.04 14.70
CA MET A 146 -6.35 3.69 13.79
C MET A 146 -6.04 2.42 12.98
N ILE A 147 -4.82 2.30 12.49
CA ILE A 147 -4.38 1.12 11.71
C ILE A 147 -4.36 -0.11 12.63
N CYS A 148 -3.76 -0.01 13.81
CA CYS A 148 -3.61 -1.14 14.75
C CYS A 148 -4.95 -1.59 15.36
N THR A 149 -5.94 -0.71 15.47
CA THR A 149 -7.29 -1.07 15.95
C THR A 149 -8.20 -1.65 14.87
N GLY A 150 -7.73 -1.74 13.61
CA GLY A 150 -8.47 -2.33 12.50
C GLY A 150 -9.57 -1.43 11.90
N VAL A 151 -9.66 -0.16 12.30
CA VAL A 151 -10.64 0.81 11.74
C VAL A 151 -10.45 0.98 10.23
N CYS A 152 -9.22 0.77 9.75
CA CYS A 152 -8.84 0.95 8.35
C CYS A 152 -8.75 -0.38 7.55
N GLY A 153 -9.28 -1.47 8.13
CA GLY A 153 -9.16 -2.84 7.62
C GLY A 153 -8.11 -3.65 8.38
N ALA A 154 -8.12 -4.96 8.17
CA ALA A 154 -7.18 -5.87 8.81
C ALA A 154 -5.86 -5.94 8.05
N PHE A 155 -4.75 -5.92 8.79
CA PHE A 155 -3.39 -6.05 8.28
C PHE A 155 -2.67 -7.23 8.93
N ASN A 156 -1.57 -7.66 8.32
CA ASN A 156 -0.72 -8.70 8.87
C ASN A 156 -0.22 -8.31 10.27
N PRO A 157 -0.42 -9.15 11.31
CA PRO A 157 0.00 -8.83 12.67
C PRO A 157 1.49 -8.50 12.79
N LEU A 158 2.37 -9.16 12.02
CA LEU A 158 3.80 -8.86 12.03
C LEU A 158 4.11 -7.45 11.49
N LEU A 159 3.33 -6.97 10.51
CA LEU A 159 3.47 -5.60 10.01
C LEU A 159 2.95 -4.57 11.01
N LEU A 160 1.86 -4.88 11.72
CA LEU A 160 1.34 -4.02 12.79
C LEU A 160 2.36 -3.91 13.93
N ASP A 161 2.98 -5.02 14.34
CA ASP A 161 4.06 -5.02 15.32
C ASP A 161 5.27 -4.20 14.85
N CYS A 162 5.65 -4.30 13.56
CA CYS A 162 6.71 -3.46 13.01
C CYS A 162 6.35 -1.97 13.05
N LEU A 163 5.12 -1.61 12.68
CA LEU A 163 4.64 -0.24 12.68
C LEU A 163 4.68 0.36 14.10
N GLN A 164 4.27 -0.40 15.11
CA GLN A 164 4.29 0.02 16.53
C GLN A 164 5.71 0.15 17.07
N ASP A 165 6.58 -0.83 16.83
CA ASP A 165 7.95 -0.82 17.35
C ASP A 165 8.76 0.33 16.76
N MET A 166 8.45 0.73 15.53
CA MET A 166 9.15 1.79 14.80
C MET A 166 8.43 3.15 14.83
N GLU A 167 7.36 3.29 15.63
CA GLU A 167 6.51 4.48 15.66
C GLU A 167 7.32 5.79 15.78
N ALA A 168 8.23 5.86 16.75
CA ALA A 168 9.05 7.05 16.96
C ALA A 168 10.06 7.33 15.82
N GLU A 169 10.54 6.30 15.16
CA GLU A 169 11.46 6.44 14.02
C GLU A 169 10.70 6.92 12.77
N ILE A 170 9.53 6.33 12.50
CA ILE A 170 8.66 6.72 11.39
C ILE A 170 8.20 8.17 11.57
N ALA A 171 7.79 8.57 12.78
CA ALA A 171 7.37 9.93 13.07
C ALA A 171 8.46 10.95 12.73
N ARG A 172 9.72 10.68 13.12
CA ARG A 172 10.86 11.55 12.78
C ARG A 172 11.12 11.60 11.28
N ALA A 173 11.14 10.43 10.62
CA ALA A 173 11.41 10.32 9.20
C ALA A 173 10.36 11.04 8.33
N MET A 174 9.09 11.07 8.77
CA MET A 174 8.01 11.74 8.05
C MET A 174 7.98 13.26 8.28
N GLN A 175 8.54 13.75 9.40
CA GLN A 175 8.68 15.19 9.68
C GLN A 175 9.83 15.83 8.90
N ASP A 176 10.88 15.05 8.60
CA ASP A 176 12.08 15.52 7.88
C ASP A 176 11.89 15.52 6.35
N THR A 177 10.73 15.10 5.83
CA THR A 177 10.43 15.15 4.39
C THR A 177 9.94 16.56 4.06
N PRO A 178 10.68 17.38 3.27
CA PRO A 178 10.21 18.70 2.85
C PRO A 178 8.92 18.52 2.04
N GLU A 179 7.90 19.34 2.33
CA GLU A 179 6.73 19.46 1.47
C GLU A 179 7.23 19.87 0.08
N GLU A 180 7.08 18.97 -0.90
CA GLU A 180 7.27 19.32 -2.30
C GLU A 180 6.19 20.36 -2.66
N THR A 181 6.61 21.63 -2.73
CA THR A 181 5.83 22.78 -3.20
C THR A 181 5.57 22.70 -4.71
#